data_444b616cb734cb9550108157cd85df42
#
_entry.id   444b616cb734cb9550108157cd85df42
#
_cell.length_a   1.000
_cell.length_b   1.000
_cell.length_c   1.000
_cell.angle_alpha   90.00
_cell.angle_beta   90.00
_cell.angle_gamma   90.00
#
_symmetry.space_group_name_H-M   'P 1'
#
loop_
_entity.id
_entity.type
_entity.pdbx_description
1 polymer ?
#
loop_
_entity_poly.entity_id
_entity_poly.type
_entity_poly.pdbx_seq_one_letter_code
_entity_poly.pdbx_strand_id
1 'polypeptide(L)'
;FLTKEMEDKEAESECYTKGIQKVAPQCKIEFIRSGITEPHIYERLTVLQDVFREKYGQYPDEEWLLNLSSGTPQMKSVMSLIGLDYPQVKAIQVLTPGKSSNSKNHPEETPGLVEMLDCNDDNDPAAPNRCKEAKLSLLKKHSVKWQIISLVENYEYEGALQLLRQNRHLFSDISEKLLRHAVCRRNLMWRDANKIISSYKGSPLISKAGDFEEFFRVMELRQRKKQLSEFIIKISPILKELGEIYLKNISGFDINSCGQKRRDVFRINRNRMEKNHPQML
;
A
#
# COMPACT_ATOMS: atom_id res chain seq x y z
N PHE A 1 -21.18 -9.47 -18.77
CA PHE A 1 -20.26 -8.82 -19.70
C PHE A 1 -19.86 -9.77 -20.80
N LEU A 2 -20.19 -9.44 -22.02
CA LEU A 2 -19.94 -10.28 -23.20
C LEU A 2 -18.88 -9.63 -24.09
N THR A 3 -17.95 -10.43 -24.62
CA THR A 3 -17.10 -10.07 -25.75
C THR A 3 -17.89 -10.24 -27.05
N LYS A 4 -17.40 -9.73 -28.17
CA LYS A 4 -18.12 -9.80 -29.46
C LYS A 4 -18.47 -11.24 -29.84
N GLU A 5 -17.55 -12.17 -29.69
CA GLU A 5 -17.79 -13.60 -29.94
C GLU A 5 -18.92 -14.18 -29.06
N MET A 6 -18.98 -13.78 -27.79
CA MET A 6 -20.02 -14.22 -26.86
C MET A 6 -21.38 -13.55 -27.20
N GLU A 7 -21.36 -12.30 -27.63
CA GLU A 7 -22.56 -11.61 -28.10
C GLU A 7 -23.19 -12.35 -29.31
N ASP A 8 -22.37 -12.73 -30.27
CA ASP A 8 -22.80 -13.43 -31.45
C ASP A 8 -23.38 -14.82 -31.11
N LYS A 9 -22.72 -15.58 -30.25
CA LYS A 9 -23.24 -16.86 -29.72
C LYS A 9 -24.57 -16.72 -28.97
N GLU A 10 -24.72 -15.68 -28.18
CA GLU A 10 -25.98 -15.41 -27.47
C GLU A 10 -27.08 -15.03 -28.43
N ALA A 11 -26.78 -14.22 -29.44
CA ALA A 11 -27.73 -13.82 -30.45
C ALA A 11 -28.22 -15.00 -31.32
N GLU A 12 -27.37 -15.99 -31.59
CA GLU A 12 -27.71 -17.15 -32.41
C GLU A 12 -28.51 -18.20 -31.64
N SER A 13 -28.14 -18.49 -30.37
CA SER A 13 -28.66 -19.66 -29.67
C SER A 13 -29.28 -19.37 -28.30
N GLU A 14 -29.18 -18.13 -27.78
CA GLU A 14 -29.59 -17.75 -26.41
C GLU A 14 -28.97 -18.66 -25.34
N CYS A 15 -27.77 -19.17 -25.61
CA CYS A 15 -27.16 -20.22 -24.79
C CYS A 15 -26.89 -19.79 -23.35
N TYR A 16 -26.48 -18.54 -23.13
CA TYR A 16 -26.24 -18.04 -21.78
C TYR A 16 -27.56 -17.78 -21.05
N THR A 17 -28.54 -17.18 -21.73
CA THR A 17 -29.88 -16.97 -21.16
C THR A 17 -30.53 -18.29 -20.75
N LYS A 18 -30.59 -19.25 -21.66
CA LYS A 18 -31.16 -20.59 -21.38
C LYS A 18 -30.43 -21.32 -20.27
N GLY A 19 -29.09 -21.26 -20.29
CA GLY A 19 -28.26 -21.88 -19.26
C GLY A 19 -28.51 -21.30 -17.88
N ILE A 20 -28.51 -19.97 -17.74
CA ILE A 20 -28.75 -19.31 -16.46
C ILE A 20 -30.18 -19.55 -15.95
N GLN A 21 -31.18 -19.40 -16.84
CA GLN A 21 -32.58 -19.61 -16.49
C GLN A 21 -32.87 -21.04 -16.04
N LYS A 22 -32.17 -22.04 -16.60
CA LYS A 22 -32.30 -23.43 -16.22
C LYS A 22 -31.82 -23.69 -14.77
N VAL A 23 -30.70 -23.08 -14.40
CA VAL A 23 -30.06 -23.25 -13.07
C VAL A 23 -30.66 -22.30 -12.02
N ALA A 24 -30.99 -21.08 -12.43
CA ALA A 24 -31.48 -20.02 -11.55
C ALA A 24 -32.62 -19.21 -12.21
N PRO A 25 -33.82 -19.78 -12.31
CA PRO A 25 -34.96 -19.20 -13.05
C PRO A 25 -35.43 -17.86 -12.49
N GLN A 26 -35.12 -17.55 -11.23
CA GLN A 26 -35.47 -16.30 -10.56
C GLN A 26 -34.45 -15.18 -10.80
N CYS A 27 -33.30 -15.47 -11.43
CA CYS A 27 -32.28 -14.47 -11.67
C CYS A 27 -32.68 -13.51 -12.77
N LYS A 28 -32.51 -12.21 -12.52
CA LYS A 28 -32.59 -11.19 -13.54
C LYS A 28 -31.27 -11.14 -14.31
N ILE A 29 -31.34 -11.30 -15.62
CA ILE A 29 -30.16 -11.31 -16.49
C ILE A 29 -30.06 -9.97 -17.19
N GLU A 30 -28.89 -9.33 -17.14
CA GLU A 30 -28.55 -8.14 -17.91
C GLU A 30 -27.24 -8.40 -18.65
N PHE A 31 -27.26 -8.31 -19.96
CA PHE A 31 -26.08 -8.44 -20.80
C PHE A 31 -25.47 -7.09 -21.11
N ILE A 32 -24.22 -6.91 -20.73
CA ILE A 32 -23.43 -5.74 -21.11
C ILE A 32 -22.58 -6.13 -22.32
N ARG A 33 -22.93 -5.55 -23.46
CA ARG A 33 -22.26 -5.78 -24.73
C ARG A 33 -21.07 -4.84 -24.84
N SER A 34 -19.87 -5.39 -24.88
CA SER A 34 -18.63 -4.61 -24.90
C SER A 34 -18.13 -4.27 -26.31
N GLY A 35 -18.54 -5.06 -27.29
CA GLY A 35 -17.98 -4.99 -28.64
C GLY A 35 -16.49 -5.38 -28.75
N ILE A 36 -15.90 -5.91 -27.68
CA ILE A 36 -14.47 -6.30 -27.66
C ILE A 36 -14.27 -7.51 -28.54
N THR A 37 -13.48 -7.37 -29.59
CA THR A 37 -13.09 -8.43 -30.52
C THR A 37 -11.78 -9.13 -30.13
N GLU A 38 -10.93 -8.43 -29.38
CA GLU A 38 -9.59 -8.88 -29.00
C GLU A 38 -9.40 -8.89 -27.49
N PRO A 39 -10.08 -9.82 -26.74
CA PRO A 39 -10.06 -9.84 -25.27
C PRO A 39 -8.72 -10.30 -24.68
N HIS A 40 -7.73 -10.59 -25.50
CA HIS A 40 -6.35 -10.90 -25.12
C HIS A 40 -5.43 -9.66 -25.11
N ILE A 41 -5.93 -8.49 -25.54
CA ILE A 41 -5.17 -7.25 -25.56
C ILE A 41 -5.62 -6.39 -24.36
N TYR A 42 -4.67 -6.07 -23.47
CA TYR A 42 -4.97 -5.34 -22.22
C TYR A 42 -5.58 -3.97 -22.46
N GLU A 43 -5.11 -3.24 -23.47
CA GLU A 43 -5.58 -1.89 -23.80
C GLU A 43 -7.07 -1.86 -24.20
N ARG A 44 -7.58 -2.97 -24.72
CA ARG A 44 -9.01 -3.11 -25.06
C ARG A 44 -9.89 -3.37 -23.84
N LEU A 45 -9.29 -3.79 -22.72
CA LEU A 45 -10.01 -4.19 -21.52
C LEU A 45 -10.28 -3.03 -20.53
N THR A 46 -9.83 -1.82 -20.82
CA THR A 46 -10.16 -0.62 -20.01
C THR A 46 -11.67 -0.41 -19.91
N VAL A 47 -12.40 -0.76 -20.94
CA VAL A 47 -13.88 -0.73 -20.97
C VAL A 47 -14.50 -1.55 -19.83
N LEU A 48 -13.86 -2.65 -19.40
CA LEU A 48 -14.34 -3.46 -18.27
C LEU A 48 -14.37 -2.65 -16.96
N GLN A 49 -13.33 -1.84 -16.72
CA GLN A 49 -13.26 -1.01 -15.51
C GLN A 49 -14.31 0.10 -15.54
N ASP A 50 -14.52 0.73 -16.70
CA ASP A 50 -15.47 1.82 -16.84
C ASP A 50 -16.93 1.33 -16.68
N VAL A 51 -17.26 0.22 -17.34
CA VAL A 51 -18.56 -0.44 -17.19
C VAL A 51 -18.81 -0.90 -15.75
N PHE A 52 -17.80 -1.50 -15.13
CA PHE A 52 -17.92 -1.93 -13.73
C PHE A 52 -18.15 -0.73 -12.81
N ARG A 53 -17.41 0.35 -13.00
CA ARG A 53 -17.57 1.59 -12.20
C ARG A 53 -18.97 2.16 -12.32
N GLU A 54 -19.50 2.21 -13.54
CA GLU A 54 -20.87 2.70 -13.80
C GLU A 54 -21.89 1.84 -13.07
N LYS A 55 -21.82 0.53 -13.22
CA LYS A 55 -22.76 -0.41 -12.60
C LYS A 55 -22.64 -0.42 -11.07
N TYR A 56 -21.43 -0.39 -10.55
CA TYR A 56 -21.20 -0.30 -9.11
C TYR A 56 -21.79 0.99 -8.52
N GLY A 57 -21.68 2.11 -9.24
CA GLY A 57 -22.28 3.37 -8.83
C GLY A 57 -23.82 3.36 -8.83
N GLN A 58 -24.45 2.49 -9.62
CA GLN A 58 -25.92 2.31 -9.63
C GLN A 58 -26.41 1.47 -8.43
N TYR A 59 -25.57 0.59 -7.88
CA TYR A 59 -25.93 -0.36 -6.82
C TYR A 59 -24.84 -0.42 -5.75
N PRO A 60 -24.54 0.69 -5.05
CA PRO A 60 -23.38 0.78 -4.15
C PRO A 60 -23.52 -0.04 -2.87
N ASP A 61 -24.76 -0.34 -2.46
CA ASP A 61 -25.07 -1.06 -1.22
C ASP A 61 -25.26 -2.58 -1.42
N GLU A 62 -25.17 -3.04 -2.68
CA GLU A 62 -25.35 -4.45 -3.01
C GLU A 62 -24.09 -5.26 -2.81
N GLU A 63 -24.25 -6.55 -2.52
CA GLU A 63 -23.12 -7.49 -2.49
C GLU A 63 -22.72 -7.86 -3.93
N TRP A 64 -21.48 -7.60 -4.26
CA TRP A 64 -20.93 -7.88 -5.59
C TRP A 64 -20.08 -9.13 -5.58
N LEU A 65 -20.41 -10.08 -6.46
CA LEU A 65 -19.61 -11.27 -6.72
C LEU A 65 -18.98 -11.19 -8.11
N LEU A 66 -17.65 -11.18 -8.16
CA LEU A 66 -16.89 -11.05 -9.41
C LEU A 66 -16.27 -12.39 -9.77
N ASN A 67 -16.75 -13.03 -10.84
CA ASN A 67 -16.23 -14.33 -11.26
C ASN A 67 -14.89 -14.22 -11.98
N LEU A 68 -13.84 -14.80 -11.37
CA LEU A 68 -12.49 -14.88 -11.94
C LEU A 68 -12.18 -16.19 -12.66
N SER A 69 -13.15 -17.10 -12.79
CA SER A 69 -12.90 -18.42 -13.38
C SER A 69 -13.05 -18.41 -14.90
N SER A 70 -13.83 -17.49 -15.44
CA SER A 70 -14.19 -17.39 -16.85
C SER A 70 -13.45 -16.26 -17.54
N GLY A 71 -13.34 -16.32 -18.87
CA GLY A 71 -12.65 -15.32 -19.68
C GLY A 71 -11.15 -15.58 -19.89
N THR A 72 -10.55 -14.73 -20.71
CA THR A 72 -9.11 -14.81 -21.01
C THR A 72 -8.25 -14.49 -19.76
N PRO A 73 -6.97 -14.89 -19.73
CA PRO A 73 -6.07 -14.51 -18.63
C PRO A 73 -6.01 -13.00 -18.40
N GLN A 74 -6.06 -12.20 -19.46
CA GLN A 74 -6.03 -10.74 -19.39
C GLN A 74 -7.31 -10.19 -18.74
N MET A 75 -8.49 -10.70 -19.13
CA MET A 75 -9.75 -10.35 -18.49
C MET A 75 -9.74 -10.69 -17.00
N LYS A 76 -9.27 -11.87 -16.63
CA LYS A 76 -9.13 -12.29 -15.22
C LYS A 76 -8.21 -11.35 -14.44
N SER A 77 -7.12 -10.90 -15.06
CA SER A 77 -6.20 -9.94 -14.44
C SER A 77 -6.89 -8.60 -14.17
N VAL A 78 -7.59 -8.05 -15.17
CA VAL A 78 -8.35 -6.78 -14.99
C VAL A 78 -9.45 -6.92 -13.95
N MET A 79 -10.20 -8.03 -13.97
CA MET A 79 -11.20 -8.32 -12.95
C MET A 79 -10.60 -8.44 -11.54
N SER A 80 -9.39 -9.01 -11.43
CA SER A 80 -8.67 -9.06 -10.14
C SER A 80 -8.30 -7.67 -9.62
N LEU A 81 -7.90 -6.75 -10.50
CA LEU A 81 -7.64 -5.35 -10.13
C LEU A 81 -8.93 -4.65 -9.66
N ILE A 82 -10.04 -4.84 -10.39
CA ILE A 82 -11.35 -4.33 -9.96
C ILE A 82 -11.70 -4.84 -8.55
N GLY A 83 -11.53 -6.14 -8.28
CA GLY A 83 -11.78 -6.70 -6.95
C GLY A 83 -10.86 -6.15 -5.85
N LEU A 84 -9.70 -5.55 -6.19
CA LEU A 84 -8.82 -4.87 -5.24
C LEU A 84 -9.26 -3.43 -4.94
N ASP A 85 -9.80 -2.74 -5.94
CA ASP A 85 -10.17 -1.33 -5.85
C ASP A 85 -11.48 -1.12 -5.08
N TYR A 86 -12.36 -2.14 -5.07
CA TYR A 86 -13.68 -2.06 -4.45
C TYR A 86 -13.80 -3.04 -3.26
N PRO A 87 -13.74 -2.56 -2.00
CA PRO A 87 -13.72 -3.44 -0.81
C PRO A 87 -14.95 -4.32 -0.62
N GLN A 88 -16.10 -3.94 -1.18
CA GLN A 88 -17.36 -4.69 -1.09
C GLN A 88 -17.48 -5.78 -2.15
N VAL A 89 -16.55 -5.83 -3.11
CA VAL A 89 -16.54 -6.82 -4.18
C VAL A 89 -15.81 -8.07 -3.72
N LYS A 90 -16.52 -9.21 -3.76
CA LYS A 90 -15.93 -10.53 -3.51
C LYS A 90 -15.54 -11.18 -4.83
N ALA A 91 -14.26 -11.39 -5.03
CA ALA A 91 -13.76 -12.14 -6.18
C ALA A 91 -13.99 -13.64 -5.94
N ILE A 92 -14.68 -14.30 -6.87
CA ILE A 92 -15.04 -15.71 -6.77
C ILE A 92 -14.28 -16.52 -7.81
N GLN A 93 -13.74 -17.63 -7.37
CA GLN A 93 -13.05 -18.61 -8.20
C GLN A 93 -13.71 -19.97 -8.06
N VAL A 94 -14.00 -20.62 -9.18
CA VAL A 94 -14.49 -22.01 -9.21
C VAL A 94 -13.32 -22.96 -9.40
N LEU A 95 -13.16 -23.90 -8.49
CA LEU A 95 -12.12 -24.90 -8.56
C LEU A 95 -12.44 -25.94 -9.62
N THR A 96 -11.43 -26.36 -10.41
CA THR A 96 -11.58 -27.42 -11.40
C THR A 96 -11.86 -28.76 -10.70
N PRO A 97 -12.80 -29.57 -11.19
CA PRO A 97 -12.97 -30.93 -10.69
C PRO A 97 -11.77 -31.78 -11.10
N GLY A 98 -11.17 -32.47 -10.13
CA GLY A 98 -10.06 -33.36 -10.40
C GLY A 98 -8.69 -32.91 -9.93
N LYS A 99 -7.73 -33.81 -9.88
CA LYS A 99 -6.41 -33.64 -9.29
C LYS A 99 -5.39 -32.91 -10.18
N SER A 100 -5.73 -32.62 -11.43
CA SER A 100 -4.80 -32.04 -12.41
C SER A 100 -5.50 -30.98 -13.25
N SER A 101 -5.18 -29.71 -13.01
CA SER A 101 -5.69 -28.57 -13.79
C SER A 101 -5.16 -28.49 -15.22
N ASN A 102 -4.19 -29.35 -15.57
CA ASN A 102 -3.51 -29.38 -16.87
C ASN A 102 -3.80 -30.62 -17.70
N SER A 103 -4.88 -31.37 -17.42
CA SER A 103 -5.21 -32.49 -18.28
C SER A 103 -5.72 -31.96 -19.63
N LYS A 104 -5.02 -32.33 -20.68
CA LYS A 104 -5.28 -31.91 -22.07
C LYS A 104 -6.46 -32.62 -22.75
N ASN A 105 -7.29 -33.32 -21.99
CA ASN A 105 -8.45 -34.01 -22.53
C ASN A 105 -9.61 -33.02 -22.68
N HIS A 106 -9.55 -32.19 -23.71
CA HIS A 106 -10.77 -31.59 -24.27
C HIS A 106 -11.39 -32.64 -25.17
N PRO A 107 -12.66 -33.03 -24.94
CA PRO A 107 -13.36 -33.88 -25.91
C PRO A 107 -13.40 -33.16 -27.25
N GLU A 108 -13.14 -33.86 -28.33
CA GLU A 108 -13.14 -33.33 -29.71
C GLU A 108 -14.54 -32.80 -30.13
N GLU A 109 -15.60 -33.29 -29.48
CA GLU A 109 -16.96 -32.78 -29.61
C GLU A 109 -17.39 -32.12 -28.29
N THR A 110 -17.67 -30.82 -28.34
CA THR A 110 -18.28 -30.07 -27.23
C THR A 110 -19.79 -30.34 -27.26
N PRO A 111 -20.37 -31.07 -26.30
CA PRO A 111 -21.82 -31.21 -26.19
C PRO A 111 -22.48 -29.83 -26.05
N GLY A 112 -23.74 -29.71 -26.45
CA GLY A 112 -24.48 -28.47 -26.29
C GLY A 112 -24.48 -28.00 -24.84
N LEU A 113 -24.46 -26.68 -24.61
CA LEU A 113 -24.40 -26.14 -23.24
C LEU A 113 -25.50 -26.69 -22.32
N VAL A 114 -26.70 -26.93 -22.88
CA VAL A 114 -27.84 -27.48 -22.13
C VAL A 114 -27.57 -28.92 -21.68
N GLU A 115 -26.97 -29.74 -22.57
CA GLU A 115 -26.59 -31.14 -22.24
C GLU A 115 -25.46 -31.18 -21.22
N MET A 116 -24.48 -30.26 -21.34
CA MET A 116 -23.43 -30.13 -20.32
C MET A 116 -23.98 -29.75 -18.96
N LEU A 117 -25.02 -28.93 -18.88
CA LEU A 117 -25.66 -28.56 -17.63
C LEU A 117 -26.45 -29.72 -17.03
N ASP A 118 -27.10 -30.54 -17.85
CA ASP A 118 -27.84 -31.73 -17.36
C ASP A 118 -26.93 -32.81 -16.80
N CYS A 119 -25.74 -32.95 -17.36
CA CYS A 119 -24.75 -33.93 -16.93
C CYS A 119 -23.73 -33.40 -15.90
N ASN A 120 -23.94 -32.17 -15.39
CA ASN A 120 -22.99 -31.55 -14.47
C ASN A 120 -23.20 -32.09 -13.03
N ASP A 121 -22.22 -32.78 -12.50
CA ASP A 121 -22.19 -33.30 -11.15
C ASP A 121 -22.37 -32.20 -10.07
N ASP A 122 -22.05 -30.92 -10.39
CA ASP A 122 -22.27 -29.81 -9.47
C ASP A 122 -23.77 -29.49 -9.23
N ASN A 123 -24.66 -29.98 -10.08
CA ASN A 123 -26.10 -29.83 -9.89
C ASN A 123 -26.68 -30.76 -8.82
N ASP A 124 -25.92 -31.75 -8.38
CA ASP A 124 -26.31 -32.59 -7.24
C ASP A 124 -26.28 -31.74 -5.95
N PRO A 125 -27.39 -31.67 -5.18
CA PRO A 125 -27.40 -30.98 -3.88
C PRO A 125 -26.36 -31.49 -2.89
N ALA A 126 -25.88 -32.72 -3.05
CA ALA A 126 -24.80 -33.31 -2.23
C ALA A 126 -23.38 -32.98 -2.77
N ALA A 127 -23.27 -32.40 -3.95
CA ALA A 127 -21.97 -32.03 -4.52
C ALA A 127 -21.24 -31.01 -3.66
N PRO A 128 -19.90 -31.11 -3.50
CA PRO A 128 -19.14 -30.14 -2.74
C PRO A 128 -19.11 -28.78 -3.45
N ASN A 129 -19.36 -27.70 -2.72
CA ASN A 129 -19.28 -26.36 -3.27
C ASN A 129 -17.84 -26.06 -3.70
N ARG A 130 -17.62 -25.92 -5.00
CA ARG A 130 -16.32 -25.58 -5.61
C ARG A 130 -16.08 -24.09 -5.76
N CYS A 131 -17.07 -23.24 -5.46
CA CYS A 131 -16.90 -21.80 -5.45
C CYS A 131 -16.12 -21.39 -4.21
N LYS A 132 -15.04 -20.67 -4.40
CA LYS A 132 -14.23 -20.11 -3.32
C LYS A 132 -13.93 -18.65 -3.55
N GLU A 133 -13.92 -17.88 -2.49
CA GLU A 133 -13.44 -16.50 -2.55
C GLU A 133 -11.95 -16.48 -2.87
N ALA A 134 -11.58 -15.80 -3.93
CA ALA A 134 -10.19 -15.58 -4.31
C ALA A 134 -9.61 -14.47 -3.45
N LYS A 135 -8.82 -14.85 -2.45
CA LYS A 135 -8.13 -13.87 -1.59
C LYS A 135 -7.02 -13.18 -2.38
N LEU A 136 -7.30 -11.99 -2.89
CA LEU A 136 -6.35 -11.17 -3.65
C LEU A 136 -5.29 -10.49 -2.76
N SER A 137 -5.12 -10.97 -1.52
CA SER A 137 -4.22 -10.39 -0.52
C SER A 137 -2.77 -10.28 -0.98
N LEU A 138 -2.29 -11.21 -1.82
CA LEU A 138 -0.94 -11.15 -2.37
C LEU A 138 -0.76 -9.95 -3.30
N LEU A 139 -1.70 -9.72 -4.21
CA LEU A 139 -1.69 -8.59 -5.14
C LEU A 139 -1.82 -7.28 -4.38
N LYS A 140 -2.75 -7.21 -3.42
CA LYS A 140 -2.92 -6.05 -2.54
C LYS A 140 -1.64 -5.74 -1.76
N LYS A 141 -1.04 -6.76 -1.15
CA LYS A 141 0.23 -6.61 -0.44
C LYS A 141 1.33 -6.04 -1.33
N HIS A 142 1.44 -6.54 -2.56
CA HIS A 142 2.44 -6.07 -3.51
C HIS A 142 2.23 -4.59 -3.86
N SER A 143 1.00 -4.19 -4.22
CA SER A 143 0.66 -2.80 -4.53
C SER A 143 0.94 -1.86 -3.34
N VAL A 144 0.41 -2.17 -2.16
CA VAL A 144 0.62 -1.37 -0.94
C VAL A 144 2.11 -1.30 -0.55
N LYS A 145 2.87 -2.40 -0.71
CA LYS A 145 4.31 -2.41 -0.46
C LYS A 145 5.04 -1.37 -1.31
N TRP A 146 4.74 -1.31 -2.61
CA TRP A 146 5.39 -0.34 -3.50
C TRP A 146 5.01 1.10 -3.17
N GLN A 147 3.76 1.36 -2.79
CA GLN A 147 3.33 2.68 -2.32
C GLN A 147 4.09 3.08 -1.04
N ILE A 148 4.23 2.16 -0.07
CA ILE A 148 5.01 2.39 1.14
C ILE A 148 6.47 2.68 0.81
N ILE A 149 7.10 1.91 -0.09
CA ILE A 149 8.48 2.14 -0.53
C ILE A 149 8.62 3.53 -1.14
N SER A 150 7.73 3.90 -2.07
CA SER A 150 7.74 5.23 -2.68
C SER A 150 7.62 6.36 -1.65
N LEU A 151 6.74 6.22 -0.66
CA LEU A 151 6.63 7.20 0.43
C LEU A 151 7.91 7.27 1.27
N VAL A 152 8.54 6.12 1.57
CA VAL A 152 9.80 6.07 2.33
C VAL A 152 10.94 6.72 1.55
N GLU A 153 11.06 6.46 0.25
CA GLU A 153 12.06 7.06 -0.64
C GLU A 153 11.92 8.58 -0.73
N ASN A 154 10.68 9.07 -0.61
CA ASN A 154 10.39 10.50 -0.54
C ASN A 154 10.42 11.06 0.90
N TYR A 155 10.89 10.28 1.87
CA TYR A 155 10.95 10.66 3.29
C TYR A 155 9.59 11.01 3.92
N GLU A 156 8.48 10.47 3.38
CA GLU A 156 7.12 10.65 3.89
C GLU A 156 6.74 9.52 4.86
N TYR A 157 7.52 9.40 5.94
CA TYR A 157 7.41 8.28 6.88
C TYR A 157 6.07 8.19 7.61
N GLU A 158 5.42 9.32 7.91
CA GLU A 158 4.09 9.37 8.53
C GLU A 158 3.02 8.81 7.59
N GLY A 159 3.05 9.20 6.31
CA GLY A 159 2.15 8.66 5.28
C GLY A 159 2.37 7.16 5.09
N ALA A 160 3.64 6.73 5.03
CA ALA A 160 3.99 5.31 4.94
C ALA A 160 3.47 4.50 6.15
N LEU A 161 3.61 5.04 7.36
CA LEU A 161 3.11 4.41 8.59
C LEU A 161 1.58 4.33 8.61
N GLN A 162 0.89 5.38 8.19
CA GLN A 162 -0.57 5.39 8.11
C GLN A 162 -1.07 4.36 7.11
N LEU A 163 -0.49 4.30 5.91
CA LEU A 163 -0.84 3.33 4.88
C LEU A 163 -0.60 1.89 5.35
N LEU A 164 0.53 1.63 6.03
CA LEU A 164 0.81 0.32 6.62
C LEU A 164 -0.24 -0.06 7.67
N ARG A 165 -0.63 0.84 8.55
CA ARG A 165 -1.64 0.60 9.60
C ARG A 165 -3.01 0.28 9.03
N GLN A 166 -3.43 0.96 7.97
CA GLN A 166 -4.67 0.66 7.26
C GLN A 166 -4.67 -0.76 6.66
N ASN A 167 -3.49 -1.29 6.38
CA ASN A 167 -3.29 -2.61 5.78
C ASN A 167 -2.48 -3.55 6.68
N ARG A 168 -2.59 -3.39 8.01
CA ARG A 168 -1.76 -4.10 9.00
C ARG A 168 -1.75 -5.61 8.83
N HIS A 169 -2.89 -6.20 8.46
CA HIS A 169 -3.02 -7.65 8.25
C HIS A 169 -2.12 -8.21 7.14
N LEU A 170 -1.59 -7.34 6.24
CA LEU A 170 -0.69 -7.74 5.14
C LEU A 170 0.79 -7.69 5.51
N PHE A 171 1.16 -7.05 6.62
CA PHE A 171 2.55 -6.77 7.00
C PHE A 171 2.88 -7.31 8.38
N SER A 172 4.17 -7.49 8.63
CA SER A 172 4.67 -7.92 9.94
C SER A 172 4.74 -6.74 10.92
N ASP A 173 4.66 -7.05 12.22
CA ASP A 173 4.80 -6.04 13.28
C ASP A 173 6.16 -5.32 13.25
N ILE A 174 7.19 -5.98 12.74
CA ILE A 174 8.50 -5.34 12.58
C ILE A 174 8.45 -4.19 11.58
N SER A 175 7.69 -4.32 10.50
CA SER A 175 7.54 -3.25 9.50
C SER A 175 6.91 -2.00 10.11
N GLU A 176 5.90 -2.14 10.97
CA GLU A 176 5.31 -1.02 11.70
C GLU A 176 6.32 -0.39 12.67
N LYS A 177 7.06 -1.21 13.42
CA LYS A 177 8.07 -0.70 14.36
C LYS A 177 9.18 0.07 13.66
N LEU A 178 9.64 -0.41 12.50
CA LEU A 178 10.65 0.28 11.70
C LEU A 178 10.17 1.65 11.20
N LEU A 179 8.95 1.73 10.70
CA LEU A 179 8.38 3.01 10.27
C LEU A 179 8.15 3.96 11.46
N ARG A 180 7.65 3.47 12.59
CA ARG A 180 7.55 4.28 13.82
C ARG A 180 8.91 4.80 14.28
N HIS A 181 9.93 3.96 14.22
CA HIS A 181 11.30 4.38 14.52
C HIS A 181 11.75 5.52 13.59
N ALA A 182 11.53 5.39 12.27
CA ALA A 182 11.88 6.44 11.31
C ALA A 182 11.12 7.77 11.57
N VAL A 183 9.81 7.69 11.89
CA VAL A 183 9.00 8.85 12.29
C VAL A 183 9.57 9.52 13.53
N CYS A 184 9.87 8.75 14.57
CA CYS A 184 10.45 9.29 15.80
C CYS A 184 11.79 9.97 15.55
N ARG A 185 12.68 9.38 14.76
CA ARG A 185 13.98 10.00 14.41
C ARG A 185 13.81 11.29 13.61
N ARG A 186 12.94 11.29 12.60
CA ARG A 186 12.64 12.52 11.83
C ARG A 186 12.13 13.66 12.71
N ASN A 187 11.39 13.31 13.76
CA ASN A 187 10.81 14.29 14.70
C ASN A 187 11.75 14.60 15.88
N LEU A 188 13.01 14.19 15.81
CA LEU A 188 14.04 14.40 16.84
C LEU A 188 13.70 13.72 18.20
N MET A 189 12.87 12.68 18.16
CA MET A 189 12.48 11.88 19.32
C MET A 189 13.33 10.60 19.41
N TRP A 190 14.67 10.75 19.37
CA TRP A 190 15.60 9.61 19.29
C TRP A 190 15.55 8.68 20.48
N ARG A 191 15.23 9.19 21.69
CA ARG A 191 15.04 8.33 22.86
C ARG A 191 13.89 7.33 22.68
N ASP A 192 12.78 7.79 22.10
CA ASP A 192 11.63 6.94 21.81
C ASP A 192 11.91 6.03 20.62
N ALA A 193 12.63 6.52 19.61
CA ALA A 193 13.10 5.71 18.50
C ALA A 193 13.93 4.52 18.99
N ASN A 194 14.90 4.77 19.87
CA ASN A 194 15.76 3.73 20.45
C ASN A 194 14.96 2.73 21.29
N LYS A 195 13.95 3.18 22.07
CA LYS A 195 13.04 2.28 22.80
C LYS A 195 12.29 1.33 21.89
N ILE A 196 11.76 1.85 20.76
CA ILE A 196 11.00 1.05 19.80
C ILE A 196 11.84 -0.10 19.24
N ILE A 197 13.13 0.15 18.97
CA ILE A 197 14.03 -0.81 18.34
C ILE A 197 14.84 -1.63 19.35
N SER A 198 14.83 -1.28 20.63
CA SER A 198 15.64 -1.91 21.67
C SER A 198 15.38 -3.41 21.85
N SER A 199 14.17 -3.88 21.47
CA SER A 199 13.83 -5.30 21.47
C SER A 199 14.60 -6.12 20.43
N TYR A 200 15.25 -5.47 19.46
CA TYR A 200 16.07 -6.08 18.43
C TYR A 200 17.54 -5.99 18.82
N LYS A 201 18.05 -6.95 19.59
CA LYS A 201 19.45 -7.01 20.00
C LYS A 201 20.38 -6.94 18.79
N GLY A 202 21.38 -6.06 18.85
CA GLY A 202 22.36 -5.90 17.78
C GLY A 202 21.84 -5.16 16.51
N SER A 203 20.69 -4.51 16.60
CA SER A 203 20.18 -3.73 15.46
C SER A 203 21.14 -2.59 15.09
N PRO A 204 21.57 -2.49 13.81
CA PRO A 204 22.37 -1.37 13.33
C PRO A 204 21.60 -0.04 13.34
N LEU A 205 20.27 -0.09 13.59
CA LEU A 205 19.40 1.08 13.63
C LEU A 205 19.45 1.83 14.97
N ILE A 206 20.03 1.22 16.01
CA ILE A 206 20.27 1.92 17.27
C ILE A 206 21.39 2.93 17.01
N SER A 207 21.05 4.19 16.99
CA SER A 207 22.04 5.25 16.83
C SER A 207 22.90 5.36 18.08
N LYS A 208 24.20 5.35 17.87
CA LYS A 208 25.21 5.75 18.89
C LYS A 208 25.61 7.21 18.72
N ALA A 209 25.04 7.90 17.74
CA ALA A 209 25.31 9.30 17.49
C ALA A 209 24.82 10.15 18.66
N GLY A 210 25.53 11.23 18.95
CA GLY A 210 25.08 12.24 19.89
C GLY A 210 23.88 13.02 19.35
N ASP A 211 23.22 13.75 20.25
CA ASP A 211 22.03 14.55 19.93
C ASP A 211 22.30 15.52 18.78
N PHE A 212 23.51 16.08 18.71
CA PHE A 212 23.94 16.99 17.64
C PHE A 212 24.00 16.32 16.26
N GLU A 213 24.59 15.12 16.20
CA GLU A 213 24.69 14.36 14.93
C GLU A 213 23.31 13.96 14.39
N GLU A 214 22.40 13.50 15.27
CA GLU A 214 21.03 13.18 14.89
C GLU A 214 20.28 14.41 14.37
N PHE A 215 20.47 15.54 15.01
CA PHE A 215 19.91 16.81 14.57
C PHE A 215 20.43 17.21 13.20
N PHE A 216 21.73 17.08 12.97
CA PHE A 216 22.34 17.38 11.67
C PHE A 216 21.79 16.49 10.55
N ARG A 217 21.66 15.20 10.80
CA ARG A 217 21.05 14.25 9.84
C ARG A 217 19.61 14.63 9.47
N VAL A 218 18.82 15.10 10.44
CA VAL A 218 17.46 15.58 10.15
C VAL A 218 17.49 16.86 9.32
N MET A 219 18.46 17.75 9.53
CA MET A 219 18.62 18.94 8.69
C MET A 219 19.01 18.58 7.26
N GLU A 220 19.92 17.64 7.06
CA GLU A 220 20.27 17.12 5.74
C GLU A 220 19.04 16.56 5.01
N LEU A 221 18.20 15.79 5.71
CA LEU A 221 16.95 15.27 5.18
C LEU A 221 16.00 16.39 4.74
N ARG A 222 15.87 17.48 5.53
CA ARG A 222 15.04 18.64 5.18
C ARG A 222 15.56 19.38 3.95
N GLN A 223 16.88 19.50 3.82
CA GLN A 223 17.52 20.04 2.62
C GLN A 223 17.17 19.21 1.38
N ARG A 224 17.31 17.88 1.47
CA ARG A 224 16.96 16.95 0.37
C ARG A 224 15.48 17.07 -0.03
N LYS A 225 14.61 17.30 0.92
CA LYS A 225 13.17 17.57 0.69
C LYS A 225 12.87 18.98 0.19
N LYS A 226 13.87 19.83 0.03
CA LYS A 226 13.72 21.25 -0.34
C LYS A 226 12.84 22.06 0.65
N GLN A 227 12.77 21.63 1.90
CA GLN A 227 12.04 22.33 2.98
C GLN A 227 12.91 23.46 3.55
N LEU A 228 13.22 24.44 2.72
CA LEU A 228 14.22 25.48 3.03
C LEU A 228 13.83 26.34 4.23
N SER A 229 12.57 26.70 4.37
CA SER A 229 12.09 27.51 5.51
C SER A 229 12.33 26.81 6.84
N GLU A 230 11.96 25.55 6.94
CA GLU A 230 12.19 24.76 8.16
C GLU A 230 13.68 24.50 8.40
N PHE A 231 14.47 24.30 7.34
CA PHE A 231 15.91 24.17 7.41
C PHE A 231 16.55 25.44 8.01
N ILE A 232 16.21 26.61 7.50
CA ILE A 232 16.77 27.91 7.96
C ILE A 232 16.42 28.15 9.43
N ILE A 233 15.15 27.94 9.82
CA ILE A 233 14.72 28.15 11.20
C ILE A 233 15.47 27.23 12.17
N LYS A 234 15.71 26.00 11.78
CA LYS A 234 16.31 24.98 12.66
C LYS A 234 17.84 24.90 12.57
N ILE A 235 18.48 25.53 11.60
CA ILE A 235 19.94 25.55 11.53
C ILE A 235 20.57 26.45 12.61
N SER A 236 19.85 27.46 13.07
CA SER A 236 20.34 28.43 14.08
C SER A 236 20.85 27.76 15.38
N PRO A 237 20.14 26.76 15.97
CA PRO A 237 20.65 26.02 17.12
C PRO A 237 21.96 25.28 16.83
N ILE A 238 22.11 24.71 15.61
CA ILE A 238 23.35 24.02 15.19
C ILE A 238 24.51 24.98 15.15
N LEU A 239 24.32 26.13 14.50
CA LEU A 239 25.37 27.16 14.37
C LEU A 239 25.82 27.66 15.75
N LYS A 240 24.83 27.83 16.67
CA LYS A 240 25.12 28.22 18.04
C LYS A 240 25.98 27.16 18.75
N GLU A 241 25.57 25.90 18.71
CA GLU A 241 26.30 24.78 19.37
C GLU A 241 27.70 24.59 18.78
N LEU A 242 27.83 24.66 17.46
CA LEU A 242 29.15 24.65 16.80
C LEU A 242 30.02 25.80 17.26
N GLY A 243 29.46 26.99 17.37
CA GLY A 243 30.18 28.16 17.90
C GLY A 243 30.65 27.96 19.35
N GLU A 244 29.79 27.39 20.19
CA GLU A 244 30.13 27.06 21.59
C GLU A 244 31.23 26.01 21.68
N ILE A 245 31.15 24.93 20.87
CA ILE A 245 32.17 23.89 20.80
C ILE A 245 33.51 24.47 20.31
N TYR A 246 33.48 25.30 19.25
CA TYR A 246 34.66 25.93 18.71
C TYR A 246 35.35 26.83 19.74
N LEU A 247 34.61 27.73 20.39
CA LEU A 247 35.15 28.62 21.39
C LEU A 247 35.74 27.87 22.57
N LYS A 248 35.06 26.79 23.04
CA LYS A 248 35.54 25.98 24.16
C LYS A 248 36.83 25.22 23.80
N ASN A 249 36.87 24.56 22.63
CA ASN A 249 37.98 23.67 22.26
C ASN A 249 39.22 24.43 21.76
N ILE A 250 39.05 25.55 21.05
CA ILE A 250 40.15 26.29 20.43
C ILE A 250 40.60 27.45 21.29
N SER A 251 39.69 28.21 21.86
CA SER A 251 40.00 29.40 22.65
C SER A 251 39.93 29.14 24.18
N GLY A 252 39.53 27.97 24.62
CA GLY A 252 39.30 27.67 26.03
C GLY A 252 38.15 28.47 26.65
N PHE A 253 37.35 29.16 25.81
CA PHE A 253 36.27 30.01 26.28
C PHE A 253 34.95 29.29 26.37
N ASP A 254 34.48 29.00 27.60
CA ASP A 254 33.17 28.42 27.85
C ASP A 254 32.12 29.55 28.00
N ILE A 255 31.37 29.80 26.92
CA ILE A 255 30.35 30.85 26.88
C ILE A 255 29.22 30.58 27.90
N ASN A 256 28.95 29.34 28.25
CA ASN A 256 27.91 28.96 29.21
C ASN A 256 28.31 29.33 30.65
N SER A 257 29.59 29.37 30.95
CA SER A 257 30.10 29.81 32.25
C SER A 257 29.91 31.32 32.49
N CYS A 258 29.84 32.10 31.41
CA CYS A 258 29.71 33.54 31.43
C CYS A 258 28.31 34.06 31.21
N GLY A 259 27.36 33.12 30.88
CA GLY A 259 26.00 33.50 30.50
C GLY A 259 24.99 33.37 31.63
N GLN A 260 23.90 34.10 31.48
CA GLN A 260 22.71 33.95 32.31
C GLN A 260 21.49 33.87 31.40
N LYS A 261 20.71 32.80 31.56
CA LYS A 261 19.43 32.68 30.85
C LYS A 261 18.37 33.49 31.62
N ARG A 262 17.80 34.52 30.95
CA ARG A 262 16.62 35.23 31.46
C ARG A 262 15.50 35.06 30.48
N ARG A 263 14.41 34.40 30.91
CA ARG A 263 13.33 33.94 30.01
C ARG A 263 13.93 33.11 28.86
N ASP A 264 13.66 33.44 27.62
CA ASP A 264 14.18 32.68 26.46
C ASP A 264 15.42 33.32 25.81
N VAL A 265 16.01 34.33 26.48
CA VAL A 265 17.20 35.03 25.96
C VAL A 265 18.41 34.71 26.80
N PHE A 266 19.47 34.19 26.14
CA PHE A 266 20.77 34.02 26.75
C PHE A 266 21.56 35.35 26.62
N ARG A 267 22.01 35.88 27.75
CA ARG A 267 22.81 37.12 27.81
C ARG A 267 24.16 36.82 28.44
N ILE A 268 25.24 37.30 27.81
CA ILE A 268 26.57 37.24 28.39
C ILE A 268 26.67 38.30 29.48
N ASN A 269 27.08 37.89 30.67
CA ASN A 269 27.34 38.78 31.79
C ASN A 269 28.81 39.17 31.79
N ARG A 270 29.08 40.44 31.56
CA ARG A 270 30.43 40.99 31.45
C ARG A 270 31.27 40.72 32.69
N ASN A 271 30.74 40.90 33.87
CA ASN A 271 31.47 40.67 35.10
C ASN A 271 31.86 39.18 35.30
N ARG A 272 31.02 38.25 34.85
CA ARG A 272 31.36 36.82 34.85
C ARG A 272 32.39 36.46 33.80
N MET A 273 32.35 37.13 32.65
CA MET A 273 33.31 36.99 31.59
C MET A 273 34.68 37.47 32.02
N GLU A 274 34.79 38.65 32.66
CA GLU A 274 36.00 39.21 33.22
C GLU A 274 36.60 38.30 34.30
N LYS A 275 35.78 37.69 35.15
CA LYS A 275 36.19 36.80 36.20
C LYS A 275 36.70 35.43 35.70
N ASN A 276 35.99 34.85 34.76
CA ASN A 276 36.22 33.47 34.29
C ASN A 276 37.21 33.39 33.12
N HIS A 277 37.32 34.47 32.31
CA HIS A 277 38.12 34.52 31.11
C HIS A 277 38.77 35.92 30.93
N PRO A 278 39.66 36.35 31.84
CA PRO A 278 40.25 37.70 31.80
C PRO A 278 41.07 37.92 30.52
N GLN A 279 41.55 36.90 29.86
CA GLN A 279 42.33 36.96 28.63
C GLN A 279 41.47 37.28 27.37
N MET A 280 40.15 37.35 27.48
CA MET A 280 39.24 37.63 26.35
C MET A 280 38.73 39.05 26.31
N LEU A 281 39.24 39.93 27.19
CA LEU A 281 39.00 41.36 27.28
C LEU A 281 40.23 42.12 26.89
#